data_737c34c7f373e541e81c8301fb1b9030
#
_entry.id   737c34c7f373e541e81c8301fb1b9030
#
_cell.length_a   1.000
_cell.length_b   1.000
_cell.length_c   1.000
_cell.angle_alpha   90.00
_cell.angle_beta   90.00
_cell.angle_gamma   90.00
#
_symmetry.space_group_name_H-M   'P 1'
#
loop_
_entity.id
_entity.type
_entity.pdbx_description
1 polymer ?
#
loop_
_entity_poly.entity_id
_entity_poly.type
_entity_poly.pdbx_seq_one_letter_code
_entity_poly.pdbx_strand_id
1 'polypeptide(L)'
;MNFDKAAFLKRKKYSIFLFFIILMTWIIFVDLVDGDWKSLENSLENLSIFFYESLWPPNWKVLEARSYPACDRNWDFLCSPAYIGVVETLKIAFVSTGLGFVLSLPLATLASRNLCRDSIAIPFRLLLSGMRTLPSIIWAIFFVILIGLGPVSGVMAMTFYTVGYLGKLQYETIEGLSKDPLDAAKAMGLSNIEIVTRVVIPESANNLISQL
;
A
#
# COMPACT_ATOMS: atom_id res chain seq x y z
N MET A 1 21.91 -32.07 32.99
CA MET A 1 20.48 -32.43 33.06
C MET A 1 19.56 -31.27 33.48
N ASN A 2 19.97 -29.99 33.35
CA ASN A 2 19.15 -28.82 33.74
C ASN A 2 18.75 -27.88 32.55
N PHE A 3 19.27 -28.14 31.36
CA PHE A 3 18.95 -27.32 30.19
C PHE A 3 17.51 -27.53 29.64
N ASP A 4 16.99 -28.75 29.75
CA ASP A 4 15.63 -29.07 29.25
C ASP A 4 14.50 -28.46 30.08
N LYS A 5 14.69 -28.32 31.40
CA LYS A 5 13.65 -27.72 32.27
C LYS A 5 13.45 -26.23 32.01
N ALA A 6 14.52 -25.48 31.75
CA ALA A 6 14.45 -24.05 31.49
C ALA A 6 13.78 -23.77 30.09
N ALA A 7 14.12 -24.56 29.08
CA ALA A 7 13.50 -24.48 27.75
C ALA A 7 12.00 -24.87 27.80
N PHE A 8 11.64 -25.89 28.55
CA PHE A 8 10.26 -26.33 28.75
C PHE A 8 9.44 -25.28 29.51
N LEU A 9 9.96 -24.67 30.55
CA LEU A 9 9.29 -23.58 31.29
C LEU A 9 9.10 -22.34 30.41
N LYS A 10 10.08 -21.99 29.58
CA LYS A 10 10.00 -20.88 28.63
C LYS A 10 8.91 -21.14 27.58
N ARG A 11 8.85 -22.34 27.03
CA ARG A 11 7.84 -22.78 26.06
C ARG A 11 6.42 -22.76 26.66
N LYS A 12 6.29 -23.22 27.91
CA LYS A 12 5.00 -23.18 28.65
C LYS A 12 4.53 -21.76 28.91
N LYS A 13 5.43 -20.83 29.22
CA LYS A 13 5.14 -19.40 29.41
C LYS A 13 4.61 -18.74 28.13
N TYR A 14 5.23 -19.02 26.99
CA TYR A 14 4.74 -18.54 25.68
C TYR A 14 3.39 -19.15 25.30
N SER A 15 3.17 -20.45 25.59
CA SER A 15 1.88 -21.10 25.33
C SER A 15 0.75 -20.49 26.16
N ILE A 16 1.01 -20.20 27.45
CA ILE A 16 0.03 -19.54 28.32
C ILE A 16 -0.26 -18.11 27.84
N PHE A 17 0.77 -17.37 27.44
CA PHE A 17 0.61 -16.01 26.90
C PHE A 17 -0.20 -16.00 25.61
N LEU A 18 0.06 -16.95 24.73
CA LEU A 18 -0.66 -17.10 23.47
C LEU A 18 -2.13 -17.49 23.68
N PHE A 19 -2.37 -18.39 24.64
CA PHE A 19 -3.72 -18.76 25.06
C PHE A 19 -4.49 -17.55 25.62
N PHE A 20 -3.81 -16.72 26.44
CA PHE A 20 -4.43 -15.51 26.98
C PHE A 20 -4.78 -14.48 25.89
N ILE A 21 -3.91 -14.32 24.90
CA ILE A 21 -4.20 -13.44 23.74
C ILE A 21 -5.41 -13.97 22.97
N ILE A 22 -5.45 -15.26 22.67
CA ILE A 22 -6.60 -15.87 21.95
C ILE A 22 -7.88 -15.69 22.75
N LEU A 23 -7.85 -15.89 24.05
CA LEU A 23 -9.00 -15.72 24.92
C LEU A 23 -9.47 -14.26 24.94
N MET A 24 -8.56 -13.30 25.07
CA MET A 24 -8.90 -11.88 25.03
C MET A 24 -9.46 -11.46 23.67
N THR A 25 -8.86 -11.96 22.58
CA THR A 25 -9.37 -11.71 21.22
C THR A 25 -10.78 -12.26 21.07
N TRP A 26 -11.04 -13.46 21.60
CA TRP A 26 -12.37 -14.06 21.57
C TRP A 26 -13.40 -13.27 22.37
N ILE A 27 -13.05 -12.82 23.58
CA ILE A 27 -13.93 -11.99 24.41
C ILE A 27 -14.28 -10.67 23.70
N ILE A 28 -13.27 -9.99 23.15
CA ILE A 28 -13.47 -8.74 22.40
C ILE A 28 -14.31 -8.99 21.15
N PHE A 29 -14.10 -10.12 20.46
CA PHE A 29 -14.90 -10.49 19.29
C PHE A 29 -16.37 -10.71 19.65
N VAL A 30 -16.65 -11.43 20.74
CA VAL A 30 -18.03 -11.66 21.21
C VAL A 30 -18.70 -10.34 21.60
N ASP A 31 -17.97 -9.45 22.26
CA ASP A 31 -18.44 -8.12 22.64
C ASP A 31 -18.74 -7.25 21.40
N LEU A 32 -17.86 -7.29 20.38
CA LEU A 32 -18.07 -6.58 19.11
C LEU A 32 -19.26 -7.06 18.30
N VAL A 33 -19.59 -8.35 18.38
CA VAL A 33 -20.77 -8.93 17.68
C VAL A 33 -22.08 -8.48 18.35
N ASP A 34 -22.00 -7.99 19.62
CA ASP A 34 -23.13 -7.43 20.40
C ASP A 34 -24.41 -8.28 20.33
N GLY A 35 -24.25 -9.61 20.32
CA GLY A 35 -25.35 -10.58 20.26
C GLY A 35 -26.01 -10.75 18.88
N ASP A 36 -25.54 -10.05 17.85
CA ASP A 36 -26.13 -10.15 16.50
C ASP A 36 -25.55 -11.30 15.67
N TRP A 37 -25.55 -12.48 16.28
CA TRP A 37 -25.09 -13.71 15.63
C TRP A 37 -25.93 -14.09 14.40
N LYS A 38 -27.20 -13.63 14.33
CA LYS A 38 -28.07 -13.84 13.18
C LYS A 38 -27.56 -13.16 11.92
N SER A 39 -26.91 -12.02 12.04
CA SER A 39 -26.27 -11.35 10.91
C SER A 39 -25.14 -12.20 10.32
N LEU A 40 -24.39 -12.91 11.15
CA LEU A 40 -23.34 -13.83 10.69
C LEU A 40 -23.94 -15.12 10.09
N GLU A 41 -25.01 -15.64 10.68
CA GLU A 41 -25.72 -16.82 10.16
C GLU A 41 -26.33 -16.53 8.77
N ASN A 42 -26.92 -15.36 8.60
CA ASN A 42 -27.49 -14.91 7.33
C ASN A 42 -26.43 -14.43 6.31
N SER A 43 -25.15 -14.37 6.68
CA SER A 43 -24.09 -13.85 5.78
C SER A 43 -23.94 -14.67 4.50
N LEU A 44 -24.13 -15.98 4.55
CA LEU A 44 -24.09 -16.85 3.36
C LEU A 44 -25.30 -16.61 2.45
N GLU A 45 -26.48 -16.39 3.02
CA GLU A 45 -27.68 -16.04 2.27
C GLU A 45 -27.51 -14.65 1.63
N ASN A 46 -27.06 -13.67 2.39
CA ASN A 46 -26.76 -12.33 1.87
C ASN A 46 -25.68 -12.35 0.77
N LEU A 47 -24.68 -13.22 0.90
CA LEU A 47 -23.66 -13.43 -0.14
C LEU A 47 -24.28 -14.03 -1.40
N SER A 48 -25.21 -15.01 -1.26
CA SER A 48 -25.90 -15.59 -2.41
C SER A 48 -26.78 -14.55 -3.12
N ILE A 49 -27.54 -13.76 -2.35
CA ILE A 49 -28.36 -12.66 -2.88
C ILE A 49 -27.49 -11.65 -3.62
N PHE A 50 -26.40 -11.21 -3.01
CA PHE A 50 -25.43 -10.30 -3.65
C PHE A 50 -24.89 -10.87 -4.96
N PHE A 51 -24.55 -12.16 -4.99
CA PHE A 51 -24.06 -12.81 -6.19
C PHE A 51 -25.11 -12.83 -7.30
N TYR A 52 -26.34 -13.24 -6.99
CA TYR A 52 -27.43 -13.36 -7.97
C TYR A 52 -28.03 -12.01 -8.40
N GLU A 53 -28.03 -11.01 -7.53
CA GLU A 53 -28.58 -9.69 -7.88
C GLU A 53 -27.55 -8.74 -8.49
N SER A 54 -26.29 -8.82 -8.04
CA SER A 54 -25.27 -7.85 -8.44
C SER A 54 -24.25 -8.38 -9.45
N LEU A 55 -23.95 -9.69 -9.42
CA LEU A 55 -22.93 -10.30 -10.28
C LEU A 55 -23.48 -11.19 -11.37
N TRP A 56 -24.61 -11.89 -11.13
CA TRP A 56 -25.16 -12.84 -12.08
C TRP A 56 -26.69 -12.75 -12.19
N PRO A 57 -27.27 -12.62 -13.43
CA PRO A 57 -26.57 -12.50 -14.72
C PRO A 57 -25.86 -11.15 -14.88
N PRO A 58 -24.71 -11.12 -15.58
CA PRO A 58 -24.00 -9.86 -15.79
C PRO A 58 -24.88 -8.86 -16.55
N ASN A 59 -24.86 -7.62 -16.09
CA ASN A 59 -25.63 -6.55 -16.72
C ASN A 59 -24.96 -6.09 -18.02
N TRP A 60 -25.32 -6.69 -19.14
CA TRP A 60 -24.75 -6.38 -20.45
C TRP A 60 -24.95 -4.93 -20.90
N LYS A 61 -25.90 -4.18 -20.30
CA LYS A 61 -26.08 -2.75 -20.56
C LYS A 61 -24.83 -1.93 -20.23
N VAL A 62 -23.92 -2.45 -19.40
CA VAL A 62 -22.62 -1.81 -19.12
C VAL A 62 -21.73 -1.74 -20.36
N LEU A 63 -21.99 -2.59 -21.37
CA LEU A 63 -21.27 -2.60 -22.65
C LEU A 63 -21.93 -1.72 -23.71
N GLU A 64 -23.14 -1.25 -23.48
CA GLU A 64 -23.83 -0.32 -24.40
C GLU A 64 -23.26 1.09 -24.30
N ALA A 65 -23.38 1.87 -25.36
CA ALA A 65 -22.91 3.25 -25.40
C ALA A 65 -23.62 4.11 -24.35
N ARG A 66 -22.87 4.96 -23.72
CA ARG A 66 -23.32 5.90 -22.70
C ARG A 66 -24.16 7.01 -23.35
N SER A 67 -25.35 7.29 -22.82
CA SER A 67 -26.19 8.35 -23.31
C SER A 67 -25.72 9.77 -22.93
N TYR A 68 -25.01 9.88 -21.79
CA TYR A 68 -24.47 11.13 -21.26
C TYR A 68 -23.23 10.92 -20.37
N PRO A 69 -22.17 11.73 -20.53
CA PRO A 69 -21.93 12.72 -21.60
C PRO A 69 -21.83 12.05 -22.97
N ALA A 70 -22.29 12.74 -24.01
CA ALA A 70 -22.28 12.24 -25.38
C ALA A 70 -20.82 11.83 -25.75
N CYS A 71 -20.69 10.65 -26.33
CA CYS A 71 -19.41 10.11 -26.74
C CYS A 71 -19.40 10.05 -28.27
N ASP A 72 -18.48 10.76 -28.91
CA ASP A 72 -18.37 10.90 -30.36
C ASP A 72 -17.26 9.96 -30.91
N ARG A 73 -17.38 8.69 -30.62
CA ARG A 73 -16.45 7.66 -31.11
C ARG A 73 -17.16 6.73 -32.08
N ASN A 74 -16.44 6.27 -33.09
CA ASN A 74 -16.98 5.45 -34.18
C ASN A 74 -17.54 4.09 -33.76
N TRP A 75 -17.27 3.63 -32.54
CA TRP A 75 -17.71 2.34 -32.03
C TRP A 75 -18.40 2.51 -30.67
N ASP A 76 -19.63 2.02 -30.59
CA ASP A 76 -20.46 2.09 -29.39
C ASP A 76 -19.76 1.48 -28.15
N PHE A 77 -19.00 0.38 -28.30
CA PHE A 77 -18.24 -0.23 -27.25
C PHE A 77 -17.23 0.72 -26.60
N LEU A 78 -16.56 1.57 -27.39
CA LEU A 78 -15.59 2.56 -26.87
C LEU A 78 -16.25 3.66 -26.03
N CYS A 79 -17.57 3.79 -26.13
CA CYS A 79 -18.39 4.71 -25.37
C CYS A 79 -19.09 4.02 -24.18
N SER A 80 -18.86 2.75 -23.99
CA SER A 80 -19.46 1.99 -22.91
C SER A 80 -18.88 2.38 -21.54
N PRO A 81 -19.69 2.38 -20.46
CA PRO A 81 -19.19 2.61 -19.11
C PRO A 81 -18.08 1.65 -18.69
N ALA A 82 -18.15 0.39 -19.14
CA ALA A 82 -17.14 -0.62 -18.86
C ALA A 82 -15.79 -0.24 -19.46
N TYR A 83 -15.73 0.08 -20.75
CA TYR A 83 -14.50 0.46 -21.42
C TYR A 83 -13.90 1.74 -20.83
N ILE A 84 -14.74 2.77 -20.64
CA ILE A 84 -14.31 4.05 -20.06
C ILE A 84 -13.76 3.81 -18.64
N GLY A 85 -14.47 3.04 -17.82
CA GLY A 85 -14.06 2.74 -16.46
C GLY A 85 -12.70 2.00 -16.39
N VAL A 86 -12.51 0.98 -17.24
CA VAL A 86 -11.25 0.25 -17.32
C VAL A 86 -10.10 1.17 -17.75
N VAL A 87 -10.30 1.95 -18.81
CA VAL A 87 -9.26 2.86 -19.32
C VAL A 87 -8.90 3.92 -18.30
N GLU A 88 -9.88 4.54 -17.64
CA GLU A 88 -9.61 5.55 -16.60
C GLU A 88 -8.91 4.92 -15.38
N THR A 89 -9.31 3.73 -14.96
CA THR A 89 -8.64 3.01 -13.87
C THR A 89 -7.19 2.70 -14.21
N LEU A 90 -6.92 2.22 -15.43
CA LEU A 90 -5.54 1.94 -15.87
C LEU A 90 -4.70 3.21 -15.95
N LYS A 91 -5.26 4.32 -16.44
CA LYS A 91 -4.57 5.62 -16.44
C LYS A 91 -4.23 6.08 -15.02
N ILE A 92 -5.21 6.04 -14.11
CA ILE A 92 -5.00 6.41 -12.71
C ILE A 92 -3.93 5.53 -12.09
N ALA A 93 -4.00 4.22 -12.26
CA ALA A 93 -3.03 3.27 -11.70
C ALA A 93 -1.62 3.55 -12.24
N PHE A 94 -1.47 3.67 -13.54
CA PHE A 94 -0.15 3.89 -14.17
C PHE A 94 0.48 5.23 -13.73
N VAL A 95 -0.30 6.31 -13.80
CA VAL A 95 0.19 7.65 -13.43
C VAL A 95 0.51 7.73 -11.94
N SER A 96 -0.37 7.22 -11.08
CA SER A 96 -0.15 7.26 -9.63
C SER A 96 1.02 6.41 -9.18
N THR A 97 1.21 5.23 -9.78
CA THR A 97 2.36 4.37 -9.48
C THR A 97 3.68 5.01 -9.95
N GLY A 98 3.70 5.54 -11.17
CA GLY A 98 4.87 6.23 -11.71
C GLY A 98 5.27 7.46 -10.89
N LEU A 99 4.31 8.34 -10.61
CA LEU A 99 4.54 9.51 -9.74
C LEU A 99 4.93 9.09 -8.33
N GLY A 100 4.25 8.11 -7.77
CA GLY A 100 4.55 7.56 -6.45
C GLY A 100 5.97 7.04 -6.34
N PHE A 101 6.42 6.28 -7.34
CA PHE A 101 7.78 5.76 -7.41
C PHE A 101 8.84 6.87 -7.49
N VAL A 102 8.65 7.84 -8.39
CA VAL A 102 9.61 8.95 -8.57
C VAL A 102 9.69 9.83 -7.32
N LEU A 103 8.54 10.14 -6.69
CA LEU A 103 8.49 10.98 -5.50
C LEU A 103 8.97 10.25 -4.24
N SER A 104 8.79 8.94 -4.16
CA SER A 104 9.23 8.16 -3.01
C SER A 104 10.75 8.00 -2.92
N LEU A 105 11.48 7.95 -4.05
CA LEU A 105 12.93 7.77 -4.09
C LEU A 105 13.71 8.81 -3.26
N PRO A 106 13.51 10.12 -3.45
CA PRO A 106 14.22 11.12 -2.64
C PRO A 106 13.83 11.06 -1.16
N LEU A 107 12.57 10.78 -0.87
CA LEU A 107 12.12 10.61 0.52
C LEU A 107 12.72 9.36 1.17
N ALA A 108 12.84 8.27 0.43
CA ALA A 108 13.47 7.04 0.89
C ALA A 108 14.97 7.22 1.16
N THR A 109 15.69 7.95 0.31
CA THR A 109 17.10 8.26 0.54
C THR A 109 17.31 9.09 1.80
N LEU A 110 16.43 10.07 2.06
CA LEU A 110 16.46 10.88 3.29
C LEU A 110 16.03 10.07 4.52
N ALA A 111 15.18 9.08 4.35
CA ALA A 111 14.75 8.18 5.43
C ALA A 111 15.79 7.08 5.77
N SER A 112 16.81 6.87 4.92
CA SER A 112 17.80 5.80 5.10
C SER A 112 18.89 6.21 6.09
N ARG A 113 19.12 5.41 7.13
CA ARG A 113 20.11 5.66 8.20
C ARG A 113 21.55 5.43 7.78
N ASN A 114 21.78 4.63 6.75
CA ASN A 114 23.11 4.43 6.19
C ASN A 114 23.61 5.62 5.33
N LEU A 115 22.68 6.49 4.89
CA LEU A 115 22.97 7.69 4.09
C LEU A 115 22.83 8.98 4.90
N CYS A 116 21.86 9.07 5.78
CA CYS A 116 21.53 10.27 6.55
C CYS A 116 21.63 10.03 8.06
N ARG A 117 21.88 11.12 8.82
CA ARG A 117 21.83 11.06 10.29
C ARG A 117 20.40 10.80 10.79
N ASP A 118 20.29 10.19 11.97
CA ASP A 118 18.99 9.88 12.59
C ASP A 118 18.09 11.11 12.75
N SER A 119 18.66 12.30 12.97
CA SER A 119 17.92 13.57 13.06
C SER A 119 17.17 13.94 11.77
N ILE A 120 17.62 13.45 10.61
CA ILE A 120 16.96 13.63 9.31
C ILE A 120 16.13 12.39 8.99
N ALA A 121 16.66 11.20 9.20
CA ALA A 121 16.00 9.96 8.82
C ALA A 121 14.68 9.73 9.59
N ILE A 122 14.64 10.03 10.89
CA ILE A 122 13.45 9.79 11.73
C ILE A 122 12.22 10.59 11.26
N PRO A 123 12.30 11.92 11.02
CA PRO A 123 11.15 12.69 10.51
C PRO A 123 10.61 12.15 9.18
N PHE A 124 11.48 11.80 8.23
CA PHE A 124 11.06 11.27 6.94
C PHE A 124 10.44 9.88 7.07
N ARG A 125 10.92 9.04 7.98
CA ARG A 125 10.27 7.75 8.31
C ARG A 125 8.90 7.93 8.92
N LEU A 126 8.74 8.89 9.83
CA LEU A 126 7.45 9.21 10.42
C LEU A 126 6.48 9.74 9.36
N LEU A 127 6.95 10.58 8.44
CA LEU A 127 6.15 11.07 7.32
C LEU A 127 5.65 9.92 6.44
N LEU A 128 6.57 9.07 5.96
CA LEU A 128 6.23 7.91 5.12
C LEU A 128 5.31 6.93 5.85
N SER A 129 5.53 6.71 7.15
CA SER A 129 4.67 5.88 7.97
C SER A 129 3.28 6.49 8.12
N GLY A 130 3.19 7.80 8.36
CA GLY A 130 1.91 8.53 8.48
C GLY A 130 1.07 8.43 7.19
N MET A 131 1.71 8.58 6.03
CA MET A 131 1.02 8.46 4.73
C MET A 131 0.33 7.10 4.52
N ARG A 132 0.86 6.03 5.06
CA ARG A 132 0.36 4.66 4.89
C ARG A 132 -0.48 4.15 6.07
N THR A 133 -0.53 4.85 7.20
CA THR A 133 -1.36 4.43 8.35
C THR A 133 -2.85 4.61 8.07
N LEU A 134 -3.21 5.57 7.23
CA LEU A 134 -4.59 5.78 6.81
C LEU A 134 -4.91 4.92 5.58
N PRO A 135 -6.08 4.28 5.54
CA PRO A 135 -6.59 3.62 4.34
C PRO A 135 -6.64 4.59 3.16
N SER A 136 -6.33 4.09 1.95
CA SER A 136 -6.31 4.91 0.72
C SER A 136 -7.63 5.65 0.45
N ILE A 137 -8.76 5.10 0.91
CA ILE A 137 -10.07 5.73 0.77
C ILE A 137 -10.18 7.05 1.54
N ILE A 138 -9.53 7.17 2.69
CA ILE A 138 -9.52 8.43 3.46
C ILE A 138 -8.78 9.51 2.67
N TRP A 139 -7.66 9.16 2.05
CA TRP A 139 -6.95 10.06 1.14
C TRP A 139 -7.79 10.43 -0.07
N ALA A 140 -8.55 9.47 -0.63
CA ALA A 140 -9.46 9.75 -1.73
C ALA A 140 -10.53 10.78 -1.35
N ILE A 141 -11.19 10.61 -0.20
CA ILE A 141 -12.18 11.56 0.31
C ILE A 141 -11.54 12.95 0.54
N PHE A 142 -10.36 12.99 1.15
CA PHE A 142 -9.63 14.24 1.39
C PHE A 142 -9.36 15.00 0.09
N PHE A 143 -8.82 14.32 -0.95
CA PHE A 143 -8.56 14.96 -2.22
C PHE A 143 -9.82 15.29 -3.02
N VAL A 144 -10.91 14.53 -2.87
CA VAL A 144 -12.21 14.88 -3.43
C VAL A 144 -12.75 16.19 -2.83
N ILE A 145 -12.59 16.38 -1.52
CA ILE A 145 -12.99 17.65 -0.87
C ILE A 145 -12.13 18.81 -1.35
N LEU A 146 -10.83 18.60 -1.59
CA LEU A 146 -9.92 19.67 -2.00
C LEU A 146 -10.06 20.06 -3.48
N ILE A 147 -10.23 19.10 -4.37
CA ILE A 147 -10.12 19.29 -5.83
C ILE A 147 -11.46 19.08 -6.53
N GLY A 148 -12.35 18.31 -5.93
CA GLY A 148 -13.61 17.89 -6.50
C GLY A 148 -13.58 16.44 -6.99
N LEU A 149 -14.77 15.93 -7.38
CA LEU A 149 -14.94 14.59 -7.92
C LEU A 149 -14.30 14.51 -9.32
N GLY A 150 -13.41 13.54 -9.52
CA GLY A 150 -12.81 13.30 -10.83
C GLY A 150 -11.55 12.44 -10.79
N PRO A 151 -10.99 12.07 -11.95
CA PRO A 151 -9.80 11.24 -12.04
C PRO A 151 -8.57 11.85 -11.34
N VAL A 152 -8.48 13.19 -11.31
CA VAL A 152 -7.34 13.90 -10.69
C VAL A 152 -7.26 13.64 -9.18
N SER A 153 -8.40 13.73 -8.49
CA SER A 153 -8.45 13.42 -7.05
C SER A 153 -8.06 11.97 -6.77
N GLY A 154 -8.46 11.04 -7.64
CA GLY A 154 -8.04 9.63 -7.59
C GLY A 154 -6.52 9.46 -7.76
N VAL A 155 -5.94 10.11 -8.77
CA VAL A 155 -4.49 10.09 -9.00
C VAL A 155 -3.74 10.64 -7.80
N MET A 156 -4.16 11.78 -7.24
CA MET A 156 -3.51 12.40 -6.08
C MET A 156 -3.57 11.48 -4.85
N ALA A 157 -4.74 10.92 -4.56
CA ALA A 157 -4.93 10.01 -3.43
C ALA A 157 -4.05 8.76 -3.54
N MET A 158 -4.06 8.11 -4.70
CA MET A 158 -3.26 6.91 -4.95
C MET A 158 -1.77 7.22 -4.98
N THR A 159 -1.35 8.35 -5.55
CA THR A 159 0.05 8.79 -5.52
C THR A 159 0.53 8.98 -4.08
N PHE A 160 -0.26 9.67 -3.26
CA PHE A 160 0.11 9.95 -1.87
C PHE A 160 0.27 8.65 -1.05
N TYR A 161 -0.69 7.74 -1.20
CA TYR A 161 -0.61 6.41 -0.58
C TYR A 161 0.61 5.62 -1.09
N THR A 162 0.84 5.63 -2.40
CA THR A 162 1.95 4.90 -3.06
C THR A 162 3.30 5.43 -2.62
N VAL A 163 3.46 6.76 -2.46
CA VAL A 163 4.68 7.37 -1.92
C VAL A 163 5.00 6.82 -0.53
N GLY A 164 4.02 6.74 0.36
CA GLY A 164 4.21 6.19 1.69
C GLY A 164 4.59 4.70 1.67
N TYR A 165 3.94 3.93 0.81
CA TYR A 165 4.16 2.48 0.69
C TYR A 165 5.52 2.17 0.05
N LEU A 166 5.78 2.70 -1.15
CA LEU A 166 7.03 2.47 -1.87
C LEU A 166 8.21 3.09 -1.14
N GLY A 167 8.06 4.29 -0.58
CA GLY A 167 9.12 4.96 0.17
C GLY A 167 9.63 4.10 1.33
N LYS A 168 8.73 3.37 2.01
CA LYS A 168 9.15 2.42 3.04
C LYS A 168 9.97 1.27 2.46
N LEU A 169 9.46 0.60 1.43
CA LEU A 169 10.15 -0.53 0.80
C LEU A 169 11.52 -0.11 0.26
N GLN A 170 11.59 1.09 -0.34
CA GLN A 170 12.81 1.62 -0.90
C GLN A 170 13.86 1.93 0.17
N TYR A 171 13.52 2.59 1.29
CA TYR A 171 14.53 2.85 2.31
C TYR A 171 14.99 1.56 3.01
N GLU A 172 14.12 0.57 3.19
CA GLU A 172 14.50 -0.75 3.71
C GLU A 172 15.46 -1.47 2.74
N THR A 173 15.21 -1.37 1.44
CA THR A 173 16.12 -1.89 0.40
C THR A 173 17.48 -1.21 0.43
N ILE A 174 17.50 0.13 0.55
CA ILE A 174 18.73 0.92 0.62
C ILE A 174 19.53 0.57 1.88
N GLU A 175 18.87 0.37 3.02
CA GLU A 175 19.52 -0.03 4.25
C GLU A 175 20.05 -1.47 4.23
N GLY A 176 19.44 -2.32 3.41
CA GLY A 176 19.88 -3.69 3.19
C GLY A 176 21.12 -3.83 2.30
N LEU A 177 21.59 -2.75 1.68
CA LEU A 177 22.80 -2.79 0.88
C LEU A 177 24.04 -3.05 1.74
N SER A 178 25.03 -3.74 1.17
CA SER A 178 26.32 -3.97 1.81
C SER A 178 27.01 -2.63 2.11
N LYS A 179 27.72 -2.58 3.24
CA LYS A 179 28.42 -1.34 3.65
C LYS A 179 29.66 -1.07 2.82
N ASP A 180 30.30 -2.11 2.28
CA ASP A 180 31.58 -1.99 1.60
C ASP A 180 31.56 -1.02 0.40
N PRO A 181 30.61 -1.08 -0.54
CA PRO A 181 30.51 -0.09 -1.63
C PRO A 181 30.25 1.34 -1.14
N LEU A 182 29.43 1.47 -0.07
CA LEU A 182 29.12 2.78 0.51
C LEU A 182 30.33 3.42 1.19
N ASP A 183 31.09 2.63 1.94
CA ASP A 183 32.28 3.09 2.65
C ASP A 183 33.43 3.37 1.67
N ALA A 184 33.57 2.57 0.60
CA ALA A 184 34.50 2.85 -0.47
C ALA A 184 34.17 4.19 -1.19
N ALA A 185 32.89 4.44 -1.49
CA ALA A 185 32.42 5.68 -2.09
C ALA A 185 32.70 6.90 -1.19
N LYS A 186 32.47 6.77 0.11
CA LYS A 186 32.79 7.81 1.11
C LYS A 186 34.30 8.06 1.19
N ALA A 187 35.11 7.01 1.16
CA ALA A 187 36.58 7.12 1.18
C ALA A 187 37.13 7.82 -0.06
N MET A 188 36.43 7.67 -1.21
CA MET A 188 36.77 8.44 -2.44
C MET A 188 36.31 9.91 -2.39
N GLY A 189 35.64 10.35 -1.32
CA GLY A 189 35.20 11.74 -1.17
C GLY A 189 33.94 12.09 -1.95
N LEU A 190 33.15 11.10 -2.39
CA LEU A 190 31.89 11.34 -3.11
C LEU A 190 30.86 12.02 -2.20
N SER A 191 30.14 12.98 -2.77
CA SER A 191 29.01 13.63 -2.09
C SER A 191 27.84 12.65 -1.91
N ASN A 192 26.95 12.93 -0.96
CA ASN A 192 25.77 12.06 -0.71
C ASN A 192 24.91 11.85 -1.97
N ILE A 193 24.78 12.87 -2.81
CA ILE A 193 24.02 12.78 -4.07
C ILE A 193 24.73 11.85 -5.06
N GLU A 194 26.05 11.93 -5.16
CA GLU A 194 26.85 11.05 -6.01
C GLU A 194 26.83 9.60 -5.52
N ILE A 195 26.87 9.39 -4.21
CA ILE A 195 26.71 8.05 -3.61
C ILE A 195 25.35 7.47 -3.97
N VAL A 196 24.27 8.26 -3.84
CA VAL A 196 22.92 7.81 -4.21
C VAL A 196 22.83 7.46 -5.68
N THR A 197 23.29 8.33 -6.57
CA THR A 197 23.12 8.16 -8.02
C THR A 197 24.05 7.11 -8.64
N ARG A 198 25.28 6.99 -8.13
CA ARG A 198 26.32 6.11 -8.72
C ARG A 198 26.48 4.77 -8.02
N VAL A 199 26.04 4.66 -6.77
CA VAL A 199 26.19 3.43 -5.97
C VAL A 199 24.83 2.88 -5.59
N VAL A 200 24.02 3.65 -4.85
CA VAL A 200 22.77 3.14 -4.26
C VAL A 200 21.76 2.75 -5.32
N ILE A 201 21.46 3.63 -6.26
CA ILE A 201 20.46 3.38 -7.30
C ILE A 201 20.85 2.18 -8.19
N PRO A 202 22.08 2.12 -8.75
CA PRO A 202 22.47 0.95 -9.57
C PRO A 202 22.49 -0.36 -8.80
N GLU A 203 23.00 -0.37 -7.56
CA GLU A 203 23.10 -1.57 -6.72
C GLU A 203 21.70 -2.09 -6.30
N SER A 204 20.78 -1.18 -6.01
CA SER A 204 19.42 -1.52 -5.61
C SER A 204 18.43 -1.62 -6.77
N ALA A 205 18.83 -1.34 -8.01
CA ALA A 205 17.93 -1.21 -9.15
C ALA A 205 17.01 -2.42 -9.35
N ASN A 206 17.52 -3.62 -9.26
CA ASN A 206 16.74 -4.85 -9.42
C ASN A 206 15.64 -4.96 -8.35
N ASN A 207 15.97 -4.63 -7.09
CA ASN A 207 15.02 -4.66 -5.99
C ASN A 207 14.01 -3.52 -6.10
N LEU A 208 14.45 -2.32 -6.51
CA LEU A 208 13.57 -1.16 -6.71
C LEU A 208 12.55 -1.41 -7.85
N ILE A 209 13.00 -1.98 -8.96
CA ILE A 209 12.12 -2.31 -10.10
C ILE A 209 11.11 -3.40 -9.72
N SER A 210 11.51 -4.38 -8.93
CA SER A 210 10.61 -5.47 -8.50
C SER A 210 9.48 -5.01 -7.55
N GLN A 211 9.56 -3.79 -7.02
CA GLN A 211 8.54 -3.18 -6.16
C GLN A 211 7.43 -2.46 -6.95
N LEU A 212 7.64 -2.23 -8.25
CA LEU A 212 6.67 -1.64 -9.19
C LEU A 212 5.66 -2.67 -9.69
#